data_8839bd480482369748a040db25944719
#
_entry.id   8839bd480482369748a040db25944719
#
_cell.length_a   1.000
_cell.length_b   1.000
_cell.length_c   1.000
_cell.angle_alpha   90.00
_cell.angle_beta   90.00
_cell.angle_gamma   90.00
#
_symmetry.space_group_name_H-M   'P 1'
#
loop_
_entity.id
_entity.type
_entity.pdbx_description
1 polymer ?
#
loop_
_entity_poly.entity_id
_entity_poly.type
_entity_poly.pdbx_seq_one_letter_code
_entity_poly.pdbx_strand_id
1 'polypeptide(L)'
;MRFQTDLIPARLIRRYKRFLADCILEDGREITAHCANPGSMMGLADEGMKVWLEPNDDPKRKLNFGWRLVEHGNGHFTGVDTSVPNRALRKTLDQRQIPELAGYETVRSEVKYGENSRIDFLLTQEGSPDCYVEVKSVTLSRILGQAEFPDSVTKRGAKHLQELSNMVVQGHRAVMLYLVQRTDCTSFTLASDIDPDYHAAYLAARDEGVETLCIGTKITPLEILIDTPITIKI
;
A
#
# COMPACT_ATOMS: atom_id res chain seq x y z
N MET A 1 -2.72 11.52 -5.96
CA MET A 1 -4.09 11.56 -5.37
C MET A 1 -4.11 12.62 -4.30
N ARG A 2 -5.00 13.63 -4.40
CA ARG A 2 -5.19 14.63 -3.33
C ARG A 2 -6.11 14.09 -2.24
N PHE A 3 -5.90 14.53 -1.01
CA PHE A 3 -6.84 14.31 0.08
C PHE A 3 -8.14 15.08 -0.17
N GLN A 4 -9.25 14.64 0.46
CA GLN A 4 -10.57 15.26 0.23
C GLN A 4 -10.72 16.59 0.98
N THR A 5 -10.06 16.68 2.14
CA THR A 5 -9.98 17.89 2.96
C THR A 5 -8.51 18.13 3.36
N ASP A 6 -8.21 19.34 3.81
CA ASP A 6 -6.88 19.65 4.35
C ASP A 6 -6.60 18.78 5.56
N LEU A 7 -5.43 18.15 5.58
CA LEU A 7 -5.01 17.36 6.72
C LEU A 7 -4.63 18.28 7.89
N ILE A 8 -4.98 17.89 9.09
CA ILE A 8 -4.60 18.59 10.32
C ILE A 8 -3.57 17.77 11.10
N PRO A 9 -2.52 18.41 11.67
CA PRO A 9 -1.54 17.73 12.49
C PRO A 9 -2.10 17.40 13.87
N ALA A 10 -1.61 16.27 14.43
CA ALA A 10 -1.95 15.81 15.76
C ALA A 10 -0.81 15.01 16.37
N ARG A 11 -0.89 14.70 17.65
CA ARG A 11 -0.01 13.76 18.33
C ARG A 11 -0.75 12.49 18.66
N LEU A 12 -0.16 11.34 18.30
CA LEU A 12 -0.72 10.04 18.64
C LEU A 12 -0.60 9.79 20.15
N ILE A 13 -1.68 9.41 20.80
CA ILE A 13 -1.67 8.89 22.17
C ILE A 13 -1.47 7.38 22.12
N ARG A 14 -2.34 6.68 21.37
CA ARG A 14 -2.27 5.23 21.21
C ARG A 14 -3.09 4.75 20.02
N ARG A 15 -2.72 3.60 19.46
CA ARG A 15 -3.54 2.82 18.54
C ARG A 15 -4.09 1.57 19.23
N TYR A 16 -5.37 1.26 19.03
CA TYR A 16 -6.00 0.09 19.64
C TYR A 16 -7.12 -0.49 18.78
N LYS A 17 -7.53 -1.71 19.08
CA LYS A 17 -8.55 -2.45 18.30
C LYS A 17 -8.32 -2.42 16.79
N ARG A 18 -7.06 -2.38 16.35
CA ARG A 18 -6.58 -2.28 14.95
C ARG A 18 -6.95 -0.98 14.23
N PHE A 19 -8.17 -0.48 14.42
CA PHE A 19 -8.78 0.55 13.58
C PHE A 19 -9.02 1.88 14.29
N LEU A 20 -8.62 2.01 15.55
CA LEU A 20 -8.83 3.21 16.34
C LEU A 20 -7.49 3.81 16.77
N ALA A 21 -7.41 5.13 16.71
CA ALA A 21 -6.25 5.90 17.18
C ALA A 21 -6.72 7.10 17.99
N ASP A 22 -6.37 7.15 19.28
CA ASP A 22 -6.58 8.33 20.10
C ASP A 22 -5.45 9.33 19.85
N CYS A 23 -5.79 10.58 19.59
CA CYS A 23 -4.84 11.64 19.22
C CYS A 23 -5.19 12.94 19.95
N ILE A 24 -4.18 13.79 20.19
CA ILE A 24 -4.34 15.16 20.67
C ILE A 24 -4.11 16.12 19.52
N LEU A 25 -5.09 16.97 19.24
CA LEU A 25 -4.99 18.07 18.28
C LEU A 25 -4.13 19.22 18.83
N GLU A 26 -3.70 20.15 17.95
CA GLU A 26 -2.91 21.32 18.38
C GLU A 26 -3.65 22.26 19.33
N ASP A 27 -4.99 22.24 19.32
CA ASP A 27 -5.84 23.01 20.24
C ASP A 27 -6.08 22.31 21.59
N GLY A 28 -5.44 21.15 21.82
CA GLY A 28 -5.48 20.38 23.06
C GLY A 28 -6.67 19.41 23.16
N ARG A 29 -7.57 19.35 22.19
CA ARG A 29 -8.67 18.40 22.19
C ARG A 29 -8.17 16.97 21.93
N GLU A 30 -8.64 16.04 22.76
CA GLU A 30 -8.48 14.62 22.49
C GLU A 30 -9.60 14.13 21.57
N ILE A 31 -9.23 13.38 20.52
CA ILE A 31 -10.17 12.79 19.56
C ILE A 31 -9.78 11.34 19.26
N THR A 32 -10.74 10.58 18.75
CA THR A 32 -10.47 9.26 18.17
C THR A 32 -10.57 9.32 16.65
N ALA A 33 -9.52 8.91 15.97
CA ALA A 33 -9.44 8.80 14.52
C ALA A 33 -9.61 7.33 14.05
N HIS A 34 -10.15 7.14 12.85
CA HIS A 34 -10.15 5.85 12.19
C HIS A 34 -8.78 5.59 11.55
N CYS A 35 -8.17 4.46 11.88
CA CYS A 35 -6.94 3.95 11.28
C CYS A 35 -7.29 2.87 10.25
N ALA A 36 -7.23 3.20 8.96
CA ALA A 36 -7.56 2.28 7.86
C ALA A 36 -6.37 1.36 7.51
N ASN A 37 -5.78 0.74 8.54
CA ASN A 37 -4.67 -0.19 8.38
C ASN A 37 -4.83 -1.36 9.38
N PRO A 38 -5.05 -2.61 8.89
CA PRO A 38 -5.16 -3.77 9.76
C PRO A 38 -3.80 -4.38 10.15
N GLY A 39 -2.69 -3.96 9.54
CA GLY A 39 -1.34 -4.46 9.79
C GLY A 39 -0.79 -4.12 11.17
N SER A 40 0.42 -4.55 11.47
CA SER A 40 1.07 -4.30 12.76
C SER A 40 1.39 -2.82 12.98
N MET A 41 1.66 -2.09 11.88
CA MET A 41 2.14 -0.69 11.91
C MET A 41 3.37 -0.49 12.80
N MET A 42 4.28 -1.47 12.78
CA MET A 42 5.53 -1.45 13.53
C MET A 42 6.34 -0.18 13.20
N GLY A 43 6.73 0.57 14.25
CA GLY A 43 7.46 1.84 14.11
C GLY A 43 6.62 3.01 13.57
N LEU A 44 5.29 2.87 13.49
CA LEU A 44 4.38 3.90 12.99
C LEU A 44 3.27 4.27 13.99
N ALA A 45 3.21 3.59 15.14
CA ALA A 45 2.13 3.76 16.10
C ALA A 45 2.63 3.98 17.54
N ASP A 46 3.84 4.52 17.69
CA ASP A 46 4.40 4.85 18.98
C ASP A 46 3.78 6.13 19.54
N GLU A 47 3.63 6.20 20.87
CA GLU A 47 3.08 7.37 21.56
C GLU A 47 3.91 8.63 21.26
N GLY A 48 3.22 9.76 21.05
CA GLY A 48 3.84 11.05 20.76
C GLY A 48 4.22 11.27 19.30
N MET A 49 4.10 10.27 18.42
CA MET A 49 4.37 10.45 16.99
C MET A 49 3.49 11.55 16.40
N LYS A 50 4.08 12.36 15.51
CA LYS A 50 3.32 13.35 14.73
C LYS A 50 2.56 12.64 13.63
N VAL A 51 1.25 12.82 13.62
CA VAL A 51 0.32 12.20 12.68
C VAL A 51 -0.51 13.28 11.98
N TRP A 52 -1.01 12.95 10.79
CA TRP A 52 -1.87 13.83 10.01
C TRP A 52 -3.22 13.18 9.82
N LEU A 53 -4.26 13.91 10.20
CA LEU A 53 -5.65 13.46 10.22
C LEU A 53 -6.46 14.17 9.15
N GLU A 54 -7.29 13.44 8.44
CA GLU A 54 -8.27 13.99 7.50
C GLU A 54 -9.60 14.16 8.20
N PRO A 55 -10.08 15.40 8.39
CA PRO A 55 -11.44 15.66 8.90
C PRO A 55 -12.52 15.12 7.97
N ASN A 56 -13.65 14.73 8.55
CA ASN A 56 -14.78 14.21 7.82
C ASN A 56 -16.09 14.61 8.48
N ASP A 57 -16.95 15.28 7.73
CA ASP A 57 -18.25 15.79 8.20
C ASP A 57 -19.43 14.88 7.82
N ASP A 58 -19.20 13.69 7.25
CA ASP A 58 -20.26 12.75 6.90
C ASP A 58 -20.98 12.25 8.16
N PRO A 59 -22.27 12.63 8.39
CA PRO A 59 -23.03 12.27 9.58
C PRO A 59 -23.27 10.75 9.73
N LYS A 60 -23.03 9.98 8.68
CA LYS A 60 -23.10 8.51 8.71
C LYS A 60 -21.87 7.86 9.33
N ARG A 61 -20.77 8.58 9.45
CA ARG A 61 -19.54 8.08 10.03
C ARG A 61 -19.53 8.29 11.55
N LYS A 62 -19.11 7.27 12.28
CA LYS A 62 -18.98 7.33 13.74
C LYS A 62 -17.77 8.14 14.21
N LEU A 63 -16.74 8.29 13.35
CA LEU A 63 -15.50 9.00 13.64
C LEU A 63 -15.32 10.10 12.62
N ASN A 64 -15.07 11.31 13.11
CA ASN A 64 -14.93 12.52 12.30
C ASN A 64 -13.53 12.73 11.74
N PHE A 65 -12.60 11.82 12.02
CA PHE A 65 -11.22 11.91 11.57
C PHE A 65 -10.72 10.57 11.04
N GLY A 66 -9.96 10.62 9.94
CA GLY A 66 -9.21 9.49 9.41
C GLY A 66 -7.70 9.73 9.53
N TRP A 67 -6.97 8.80 10.13
CA TRP A 67 -5.51 8.88 10.18
C TRP A 67 -4.94 8.57 8.78
N ARG A 68 -4.17 9.51 8.20
CA ARG A 68 -3.64 9.40 6.84
C ARG A 68 -2.14 9.24 6.78
N LEU A 69 -1.39 10.05 7.56
CA LEU A 69 0.08 10.04 7.50
C LEU A 69 0.70 9.99 8.88
N VAL A 70 1.91 9.45 8.94
CA VAL A 70 2.90 9.68 10.00
C VAL A 70 3.97 10.60 9.44
N GLU A 71 4.35 11.63 10.17
CA GLU A 71 5.50 12.49 9.86
C GLU A 71 6.68 12.09 10.74
N HIS A 72 7.78 11.73 10.11
CA HIS A 72 9.04 11.42 10.78
C HIS A 72 9.84 12.70 11.07
N GLY A 73 10.66 12.69 12.12
CA GLY A 73 11.37 13.89 12.59
C GLY A 73 12.36 14.52 11.60
N ASN A 74 12.62 13.87 10.49
CA ASN A 74 13.51 14.34 9.40
C ASN A 74 12.74 14.89 8.19
N GLY A 75 11.44 15.16 8.31
CA GLY A 75 10.59 15.70 7.25
C GLY A 75 10.10 14.65 6.25
N HIS A 76 10.31 13.37 6.50
CA HIS A 76 9.74 12.28 5.70
C HIS A 76 8.35 11.88 6.22
N PHE A 77 7.59 11.26 5.33
CA PHE A 77 6.22 10.83 5.59
C PHE A 77 6.01 9.35 5.29
N THR A 78 5.10 8.74 6.04
CA THR A 78 4.55 7.42 5.72
C THR A 78 3.03 7.51 5.61
N GLY A 79 2.48 7.04 4.49
CA GLY A 79 1.04 6.86 4.29
C GLY A 79 0.56 5.60 5.01
N VAL A 80 -0.47 5.72 5.86
CA VAL A 80 -0.95 4.58 6.66
C VAL A 80 -2.23 3.94 6.13
N ASP A 81 -3.00 4.64 5.31
CA ASP A 81 -4.27 4.14 4.75
C ASP A 81 -4.01 3.13 3.63
N THR A 82 -4.36 1.86 3.87
CA THR A 82 -4.14 0.75 2.91
C THR A 82 -5.05 0.81 1.68
N SER A 83 -6.03 1.71 1.63
CA SER A 83 -6.85 1.94 0.42
C SER A 83 -6.23 2.94 -0.56
N VAL A 84 -5.21 3.68 -0.13
CA VAL A 84 -4.54 4.70 -0.95
C VAL A 84 -3.83 4.12 -2.17
N PRO A 85 -3.08 3.00 -2.07
CA PRO A 85 -2.38 2.41 -3.21
C PRO A 85 -3.27 2.25 -4.43
N ASN A 86 -4.40 1.57 -4.28
CA ASN A 86 -5.29 1.28 -5.41
C ASN A 86 -5.89 2.57 -6.00
N ARG A 87 -6.24 3.56 -5.16
CA ARG A 87 -6.76 4.84 -5.64
C ARG A 87 -5.70 5.68 -6.38
N ALA A 88 -4.45 5.67 -5.89
CA ALA A 88 -3.36 6.40 -6.52
C ALA A 88 -2.93 5.73 -7.84
N LEU A 89 -2.77 4.39 -7.83
CA LEU A 89 -2.37 3.62 -9.00
C LEU A 89 -3.42 3.65 -10.10
N ARG A 90 -4.71 3.64 -9.79
CA ARG A 90 -5.78 3.67 -10.79
C ARG A 90 -5.57 4.82 -11.80
N LYS A 91 -5.37 6.03 -11.31
CA LYS A 91 -5.14 7.20 -12.16
C LYS A 91 -3.87 7.07 -12.99
N THR A 92 -2.79 6.58 -12.38
CA THR A 92 -1.49 6.41 -13.02
C THR A 92 -1.54 5.34 -14.12
N LEU A 93 -2.28 4.25 -13.90
CA LEU A 93 -2.52 3.20 -14.89
C LEU A 93 -3.37 3.71 -16.06
N ASP A 94 -4.48 4.43 -15.79
CA ASP A 94 -5.33 5.03 -16.82
C ASP A 94 -4.54 6.02 -17.69
N GLN A 95 -3.55 6.70 -17.11
CA GLN A 95 -2.65 7.64 -17.79
C GLN A 95 -1.42 6.97 -18.42
N ARG A 96 -1.27 5.63 -18.30
CA ARG A 96 -0.15 4.84 -18.84
C ARG A 96 1.23 5.35 -18.38
N GLN A 97 1.32 5.79 -17.12
CA GLN A 97 2.54 6.37 -16.57
C GLN A 97 3.49 5.36 -15.92
N ILE A 98 3.13 4.08 -15.89
CA ILE A 98 4.02 2.98 -15.49
C ILE A 98 4.48 2.31 -16.78
N PRO A 99 5.76 2.49 -17.20
CA PRO A 99 6.23 2.02 -18.51
C PRO A 99 6.01 0.52 -18.74
N GLU A 100 6.22 -0.30 -17.73
CA GLU A 100 6.07 -1.76 -17.77
C GLU A 100 4.62 -2.21 -18.01
N LEU A 101 3.65 -1.32 -17.73
CA LEU A 101 2.21 -1.57 -17.84
C LEU A 101 1.52 -0.68 -18.88
N ALA A 102 2.28 0.19 -19.57
CA ALA A 102 1.72 1.20 -20.48
C ALA A 102 1.13 0.63 -21.78
N GLY A 103 1.43 -0.63 -22.10
CA GLY A 103 0.96 -1.31 -23.32
C GLY A 103 -0.52 -1.72 -23.31
N TYR A 104 -1.25 -1.48 -22.22
CA TYR A 104 -2.65 -1.90 -22.09
C TYR A 104 -3.61 -0.73 -22.27
N GLU A 105 -4.72 -0.96 -22.97
CA GLU A 105 -5.72 0.09 -23.26
C GLU A 105 -6.77 0.24 -22.17
N THR A 106 -7.15 -0.87 -21.55
CA THR A 106 -8.24 -0.91 -20.57
C THR A 106 -7.72 -1.30 -19.20
N VAL A 107 -8.17 -0.59 -18.18
CA VAL A 107 -7.89 -0.88 -16.76
C VAL A 107 -9.22 -1.14 -16.06
N ARG A 108 -9.37 -2.31 -15.45
CA ARG A 108 -10.53 -2.66 -14.62
C ARG A 108 -10.07 -2.99 -13.20
N SER A 109 -10.74 -2.42 -12.20
CA SER A 109 -10.43 -2.67 -10.79
C SER A 109 -11.31 -3.76 -10.20
N GLU A 110 -10.81 -4.47 -9.19
CA GLU A 110 -11.57 -5.42 -8.36
C GLU A 110 -12.27 -6.52 -9.17
N VAL A 111 -11.59 -7.06 -10.19
CA VAL A 111 -12.14 -8.10 -11.05
C VAL A 111 -12.02 -9.47 -10.36
N LYS A 112 -13.08 -10.25 -10.35
CA LYS A 112 -13.06 -11.63 -9.85
C LYS A 112 -12.12 -12.49 -10.69
N TYR A 113 -11.27 -13.27 -10.03
CA TYR A 113 -10.39 -14.27 -10.66
C TYR A 113 -10.08 -15.40 -9.68
N GLY A 114 -9.45 -16.46 -10.16
CA GLY A 114 -9.08 -17.61 -9.34
C GLY A 114 -10.26 -18.20 -8.55
N GLU A 115 -9.95 -18.80 -7.42
CA GLU A 115 -10.95 -19.34 -6.48
C GLU A 115 -11.32 -18.29 -5.41
N ASN A 116 -12.39 -17.54 -5.63
CA ASN A 116 -12.94 -16.58 -4.68
C ASN A 116 -12.04 -15.38 -4.34
N SER A 117 -11.16 -14.96 -5.27
CA SER A 117 -10.33 -13.77 -5.13
C SER A 117 -10.77 -12.65 -6.07
N ARG A 118 -10.28 -11.46 -5.82
CA ARG A 118 -10.38 -10.31 -6.71
C ARG A 118 -8.99 -9.75 -6.91
N ILE A 119 -8.61 -9.57 -8.16
CA ILE A 119 -7.38 -8.87 -8.52
C ILE A 119 -7.59 -7.36 -8.37
N ASP A 120 -6.60 -6.65 -7.87
CA ASP A 120 -6.70 -5.19 -7.73
C ASP A 120 -6.88 -4.50 -9.08
N PHE A 121 -6.13 -4.93 -10.11
CA PHE A 121 -6.30 -4.43 -11.48
C PHE A 121 -6.15 -5.55 -12.50
N LEU A 122 -7.06 -5.56 -13.47
CA LEU A 122 -6.96 -6.31 -14.70
C LEU A 122 -6.75 -5.34 -15.86
N LEU A 123 -5.62 -5.49 -16.55
CA LEU A 123 -5.25 -4.69 -17.72
C LEU A 123 -5.45 -5.52 -18.96
N THR A 124 -6.13 -4.97 -19.97
CA THR A 124 -6.43 -5.69 -21.21
C THR A 124 -6.07 -4.86 -22.45
N GLN A 125 -5.61 -5.59 -23.49
CA GLN A 125 -5.28 -5.07 -24.81
C GLN A 125 -5.68 -6.11 -25.85
N GLU A 126 -6.36 -5.71 -26.91
CA GLU A 126 -6.71 -6.63 -28.00
C GLU A 126 -5.44 -7.26 -28.60
N GLY A 127 -5.49 -8.58 -28.79
CA GLY A 127 -4.38 -9.36 -29.34
C GLY A 127 -3.21 -9.62 -28.42
N SER A 128 -3.29 -9.21 -27.15
CA SER A 128 -2.25 -9.43 -26.13
C SER A 128 -2.82 -10.23 -24.94
N PRO A 129 -1.98 -11.00 -24.22
CA PRO A 129 -2.40 -11.62 -22.96
C PRO A 129 -2.88 -10.56 -21.97
N ASP A 130 -3.97 -10.86 -21.25
CA ASP A 130 -4.41 -10.03 -20.13
C ASP A 130 -3.33 -9.96 -19.04
N CYS A 131 -3.25 -8.82 -18.33
CA CYS A 131 -2.29 -8.64 -17.24
C CYS A 131 -3.02 -8.47 -15.90
N TYR A 132 -2.74 -9.38 -14.98
CA TYR A 132 -3.27 -9.38 -13.61
C TYR A 132 -2.29 -8.70 -12.68
N VAL A 133 -2.70 -7.60 -12.05
CA VAL A 133 -1.86 -6.80 -11.14
C VAL A 133 -2.44 -6.84 -9.73
N GLU A 134 -1.70 -7.44 -8.82
CA GLU A 134 -1.97 -7.41 -7.37
C GLU A 134 -1.10 -6.37 -6.70
N VAL A 135 -1.66 -5.56 -5.81
CA VAL A 135 -0.98 -4.46 -5.14
C VAL A 135 -0.77 -4.74 -3.67
N LYS A 136 0.44 -4.49 -3.19
CA LYS A 136 0.77 -4.52 -1.76
C LYS A 136 1.21 -3.15 -1.28
N SER A 137 0.56 -2.66 -0.22
CA SER A 137 0.96 -1.45 0.49
C SER A 137 2.17 -1.75 1.38
N VAL A 138 3.26 -1.03 1.19
CA VAL A 138 4.51 -1.22 1.94
C VAL A 138 4.76 -0.01 2.82
N THR A 139 4.78 -0.23 4.13
CA THR A 139 4.96 0.82 5.14
C THR A 139 6.03 0.50 6.17
N LEU A 140 6.45 -0.78 6.30
CA LEU A 140 7.50 -1.19 7.22
C LEU A 140 8.88 -0.76 6.74
N SER A 141 9.70 -0.30 7.66
CA SER A 141 11.14 -0.07 7.48
C SER A 141 11.82 -0.20 8.85
N ARG A 142 12.60 -1.26 9.03
CA ARG A 142 13.38 -1.52 10.24
C ARG A 142 14.85 -1.12 10.08
N ILE A 143 15.28 -0.95 8.83
CA ILE A 143 16.61 -0.50 8.44
C ILE A 143 16.46 0.80 7.65
N LEU A 144 17.24 1.80 8.00
CA LEU A 144 17.19 3.10 7.34
C LEU A 144 17.35 2.99 5.83
N GLY A 145 16.43 3.60 5.10
CA GLY A 145 16.44 3.62 3.62
C GLY A 145 15.92 2.34 2.96
N GLN A 146 15.50 1.33 3.73
CA GLN A 146 15.00 0.06 3.21
C GLN A 146 13.55 -0.18 3.61
N ALA A 147 12.67 -0.26 2.63
CA ALA A 147 11.29 -0.70 2.82
C ALA A 147 11.20 -2.22 2.89
N GLU A 148 10.27 -2.74 3.68
CA GLU A 148 10.10 -4.18 3.89
C GLU A 148 8.62 -4.59 3.81
N PHE A 149 8.36 -5.81 3.34
CA PHE A 149 7.03 -6.43 3.32
C PHE A 149 7.14 -7.93 3.61
N PRO A 150 6.17 -8.51 4.35
CA PRO A 150 5.06 -7.89 5.04
C PRO A 150 5.44 -7.34 6.43
N ASP A 151 4.54 -6.56 7.05
CA ASP A 151 4.68 -6.09 8.43
C ASP A 151 4.09 -7.06 9.47
N SER A 152 3.48 -8.14 9.01
CA SER A 152 2.88 -9.23 9.82
C SER A 152 2.60 -10.43 8.92
N VAL A 153 2.42 -11.62 9.51
CA VAL A 153 2.09 -12.85 8.76
C VAL A 153 0.82 -12.66 7.91
N THR A 154 0.91 -12.96 6.60
CA THR A 154 -0.16 -12.73 5.62
C THR A 154 -0.48 -13.97 4.79
N LYS A 155 -1.26 -14.90 5.34
CA LYS A 155 -1.75 -16.08 4.60
C LYS A 155 -2.47 -15.72 3.31
N ARG A 156 -3.23 -14.61 3.32
CA ARG A 156 -3.91 -14.11 2.12
C ARG A 156 -2.91 -13.64 1.07
N GLY A 157 -1.79 -13.04 1.48
CA GLY A 157 -0.73 -12.63 0.56
C GLY A 157 -0.11 -13.81 -0.19
N ALA A 158 0.24 -14.89 0.52
CA ALA A 158 0.75 -16.11 -0.08
C ALA A 158 -0.26 -16.76 -1.06
N LYS A 159 -1.56 -16.77 -0.70
CA LYS A 159 -2.62 -17.22 -1.61
C LYS A 159 -2.68 -16.40 -2.90
N HIS A 160 -2.57 -15.07 -2.82
CA HIS A 160 -2.58 -14.21 -4.01
C HIS A 160 -1.39 -14.49 -4.94
N LEU A 161 -0.20 -14.78 -4.38
CA LEU A 161 0.96 -15.19 -5.19
C LEU A 161 0.68 -16.49 -5.96
N GLN A 162 0.10 -17.50 -5.31
CA GLN A 162 -0.29 -18.74 -5.98
C GLN A 162 -1.34 -18.50 -7.08
N GLU A 163 -2.32 -17.63 -6.83
CA GLU A 163 -3.34 -17.31 -7.84
C GLU A 163 -2.75 -16.54 -9.04
N LEU A 164 -1.76 -15.66 -8.81
CA LEU A 164 -1.00 -15.01 -9.88
C LEU A 164 -0.21 -16.02 -10.72
N SER A 165 0.47 -16.98 -10.07
CA SER A 165 1.14 -18.10 -10.75
C SER A 165 0.18 -18.88 -11.65
N ASN A 166 -1.01 -19.16 -11.18
CA ASN A 166 -2.03 -19.84 -11.96
C ASN A 166 -2.43 -19.04 -13.22
N MET A 167 -2.42 -17.70 -13.16
CA MET A 167 -2.68 -16.88 -14.35
C MET A 167 -1.54 -16.97 -15.36
N VAL A 168 -0.29 -17.04 -14.90
CA VAL A 168 0.88 -17.24 -15.78
C VAL A 168 0.76 -18.61 -16.50
N VAL A 169 0.43 -19.67 -15.77
CA VAL A 169 0.23 -21.01 -16.36
C VAL A 169 -0.90 -21.02 -17.41
N GLN A 170 -1.91 -20.16 -17.24
CA GLN A 170 -3.01 -20.00 -18.22
C GLN A 170 -2.62 -19.13 -19.42
N GLY A 171 -1.37 -18.63 -19.50
CA GLY A 171 -0.88 -17.84 -20.62
C GLY A 171 -1.15 -16.34 -20.48
N HIS A 172 -1.53 -15.88 -19.29
CA HIS A 172 -1.68 -14.47 -18.96
C HIS A 172 -0.38 -13.90 -18.35
N ARG A 173 -0.27 -12.59 -18.30
CA ARG A 173 0.76 -11.87 -17.56
C ARG A 173 0.29 -11.63 -16.13
N ALA A 174 1.15 -11.78 -15.15
CA ALA A 174 0.83 -11.54 -13.75
C ALA A 174 1.91 -10.71 -13.07
N VAL A 175 1.51 -9.72 -12.30
CA VAL A 175 2.41 -8.74 -11.67
C VAL A 175 2.06 -8.57 -10.18
N MET A 176 3.04 -8.77 -9.31
CA MET A 176 3.00 -8.35 -7.92
C MET A 176 3.62 -6.95 -7.82
N LEU A 177 2.81 -5.94 -7.52
CA LEU A 177 3.24 -4.55 -7.40
C LEU A 177 3.31 -4.13 -5.93
N TYR A 178 4.51 -3.82 -5.44
CA TYR A 178 4.72 -3.24 -4.13
C TYR A 178 4.74 -1.72 -4.24
N LEU A 179 3.78 -1.05 -3.60
CA LEU A 179 3.75 0.40 -3.52
C LEU A 179 4.31 0.85 -2.16
N VAL A 180 5.50 1.42 -2.18
CA VAL A 180 6.16 1.91 -0.97
C VAL A 180 5.56 3.27 -0.59
N GLN A 181 4.75 3.26 0.46
CA GLN A 181 4.11 4.45 1.02
C GLN A 181 5.01 5.15 2.05
N ARG A 182 6.31 5.27 1.73
CA ARG A 182 7.32 5.95 2.57
C ARG A 182 8.22 6.79 1.69
N THR A 183 8.61 7.98 2.17
CA THR A 183 9.49 8.88 1.42
C THR A 183 10.96 8.78 1.83
N ASP A 184 11.28 7.96 2.83
CA ASP A 184 12.63 7.75 3.37
C ASP A 184 13.30 6.47 2.88
N CYS A 185 12.68 5.72 1.96
CA CYS A 185 13.20 4.44 1.47
C CYS A 185 13.58 4.52 -0.02
N THR A 186 14.74 3.94 -0.35
CA THR A 186 15.27 3.84 -1.72
C THR A 186 15.47 2.38 -2.18
N SER A 187 15.31 1.42 -1.27
CA SER A 187 15.36 0.00 -1.56
C SER A 187 14.21 -0.74 -0.89
N PHE A 188 13.91 -1.93 -1.43
CA PHE A 188 12.84 -2.81 -0.94
C PHE A 188 13.35 -4.23 -0.79
N THR A 189 12.91 -4.92 0.25
CA THR A 189 13.12 -6.36 0.43
C THR A 189 11.92 -7.04 1.07
N LEU A 190 11.93 -8.38 1.09
CA LEU A 190 10.94 -9.15 1.84
C LEU A 190 11.40 -9.37 3.29
N ALA A 191 10.49 -9.19 4.24
CA ALA A 191 10.70 -9.48 5.65
C ALA A 191 10.52 -10.99 5.91
N SER A 192 11.47 -11.80 5.43
CA SER A 192 11.41 -13.26 5.50
C SER A 192 11.43 -13.82 6.92
N ASP A 193 11.93 -13.04 7.87
CA ASP A 193 11.91 -13.34 9.30
C ASP A 193 10.52 -13.13 9.93
N ILE A 194 9.70 -12.25 9.37
CA ILE A 194 8.31 -12.01 9.81
C ILE A 194 7.36 -13.04 9.19
N ASP A 195 7.52 -13.31 7.89
CA ASP A 195 6.66 -14.26 7.16
C ASP A 195 7.48 -15.10 6.18
N PRO A 196 8.12 -16.19 6.66
CA PRO A 196 8.87 -17.09 5.81
C PRO A 196 8.01 -17.81 4.76
N ASP A 197 6.72 -18.05 5.06
CA ASP A 197 5.79 -18.69 4.12
C ASP A 197 5.48 -17.75 2.94
N TYR A 198 5.29 -16.46 3.21
CA TYR A 198 5.12 -15.46 2.14
C TYR A 198 6.38 -15.35 1.27
N HIS A 199 7.56 -15.34 1.91
CA HIS A 199 8.83 -15.30 1.20
C HIS A 199 9.00 -16.51 0.27
N ALA A 200 8.73 -17.73 0.77
CA ALA A 200 8.79 -18.96 -0.03
C ALA A 200 7.79 -18.93 -1.19
N ALA A 201 6.53 -18.49 -0.94
CA ALA A 201 5.51 -18.34 -1.98
C ALA A 201 5.93 -17.32 -3.04
N TYR A 202 6.58 -16.22 -2.66
CA TYR A 202 7.09 -15.22 -3.60
C TYR A 202 8.17 -15.79 -4.51
N LEU A 203 9.14 -16.53 -3.95
CA LEU A 203 10.20 -17.14 -4.76
C LEU A 203 9.62 -18.14 -5.77
N ALA A 204 8.68 -18.99 -5.34
CA ALA A 204 7.99 -19.92 -6.23
C ALA A 204 7.23 -19.20 -7.34
N ALA A 205 6.47 -18.15 -7.00
CA ALA A 205 5.70 -17.38 -7.98
C ALA A 205 6.62 -16.67 -8.99
N ARG A 206 7.73 -16.11 -8.53
CA ARG A 206 8.74 -15.49 -9.41
C ARG A 206 9.34 -16.52 -10.38
N ASP A 207 9.68 -17.70 -9.90
CA ASP A 207 10.27 -18.78 -10.70
C ASP A 207 9.26 -19.33 -11.75
N GLU A 208 7.94 -19.21 -11.46
CA GLU A 208 6.85 -19.52 -12.39
C GLU A 208 6.56 -18.36 -13.38
N GLY A 209 7.18 -17.21 -13.23
CA GLY A 209 7.08 -16.08 -14.16
C GLY A 209 6.19 -14.92 -13.70
N VAL A 210 5.79 -14.87 -12.43
CA VAL A 210 5.14 -13.68 -11.87
C VAL A 210 6.17 -12.55 -11.78
N GLU A 211 5.86 -11.44 -12.43
CA GLU A 211 6.71 -10.26 -12.45
C GLU A 211 6.59 -9.48 -11.13
N THR A 212 7.66 -8.77 -10.79
CA THR A 212 7.67 -7.91 -9.59
C THR A 212 7.97 -6.47 -9.97
N LEU A 213 7.10 -5.56 -9.55
CA LEU A 213 7.34 -4.12 -9.61
C LEU A 213 7.37 -3.55 -8.18
N CYS A 214 8.29 -2.62 -7.93
CA CYS A 214 8.33 -1.87 -6.69
C CYS A 214 8.44 -0.39 -7.01
N ILE A 215 7.46 0.39 -6.56
CA ILE A 215 7.33 1.80 -6.91
C ILE A 215 7.21 2.62 -5.62
N GLY A 216 7.91 3.75 -5.57
CA GLY A 216 7.86 4.71 -4.47
C GLY A 216 6.68 5.67 -4.57
N THR A 217 6.55 6.49 -3.54
CA THR A 217 5.57 7.58 -3.50
C THR A 217 6.21 8.88 -3.04
N LYS A 218 5.75 10.01 -3.61
CA LYS A 218 5.91 11.34 -3.03
C LYS A 218 4.72 11.65 -2.15
N ILE A 219 4.98 11.93 -0.89
CA ILE A 219 3.93 12.18 0.10
C ILE A 219 4.13 13.55 0.72
N THR A 220 3.06 14.32 0.73
CA THR A 220 2.95 15.59 1.45
C THR A 220 1.61 15.64 2.18
N PRO A 221 1.38 16.58 3.11
CA PRO A 221 0.06 16.77 3.71
C PRO A 221 -1.05 17.14 2.71
N LEU A 222 -0.72 17.47 1.46
CA LEU A 222 -1.69 17.81 0.42
C LEU A 222 -2.07 16.61 -0.45
N GLU A 223 -1.09 15.73 -0.74
CA GLU A 223 -1.31 14.66 -1.70
C GLU A 223 -0.29 13.52 -1.62
N ILE A 224 -0.68 12.38 -2.19
CA ILE A 224 0.20 11.23 -2.45
C ILE A 224 0.25 11.02 -3.97
N LEU A 225 1.46 11.02 -4.53
CA LEU A 225 1.74 10.79 -5.95
C LEU A 225 2.57 9.52 -6.12
N ILE A 226 2.35 8.79 -7.19
CA ILE A 226 3.24 7.71 -7.62
C ILE A 226 4.56 8.35 -8.07
N ASP A 227 5.66 7.75 -7.66
CA ASP A 227 7.01 8.22 -7.96
C ASP A 227 7.80 7.21 -8.79
N THR A 228 9.09 7.19 -8.62
CA THR A 228 10.05 6.37 -9.37
C THR A 228 10.09 4.92 -8.86
N PRO A 229 10.55 3.96 -9.70
CA PRO A 229 10.87 2.61 -9.25
C PRO A 229 11.86 2.60 -8.09
N ILE A 230 11.69 1.65 -7.18
CA ILE A 230 12.57 1.41 -6.04
C ILE A 230 13.39 0.15 -6.28
N THR A 231 14.65 0.17 -5.92
CA THR A 231 15.57 -0.98 -6.09
C THR A 231 15.12 -2.17 -5.25
N ILE A 232 14.86 -3.30 -5.89
CA ILE A 232 14.49 -4.57 -5.24
C ILE A 232 15.76 -5.32 -4.85
N LYS A 233 15.83 -5.77 -3.59
CA LYS A 233 16.94 -6.53 -2.99
C LYS A 233 16.42 -7.84 -2.38
N ILE A 234 15.99 -8.79 -3.21
CA ILE A 234 15.47 -10.11 -2.82
C ILE A 234 16.33 -11.20 -3.41
#